data_996238bf4a261a9eef99e7aa35c8d50f
#
_entry.id   996238bf4a261a9eef99e7aa35c8d50f
#
_cell.length_a   1.000
_cell.length_b   1.000
_cell.length_c   1.000
_cell.angle_alpha   90.00
_cell.angle_beta   90.00
_cell.angle_gamma   90.00
#
_symmetry.space_group_name_H-M   'P 1'
#
loop_
_entity.id
_entity.type
_entity.pdbx_description
1 polymer ?
#
loop_
_entity_poly.entity_id
_entity_poly.type
_entity_poly.pdbx_seq_one_letter_code
_entity_poly.pdbx_strand_id
1 'polypeptide(L)'
;MSINSTIAAIAASPFLFAGAAFAGPYVNVESNIGYPDGEYGSATTDLHVGYEGSLSESADIYAQIGPAFTAVDGTDGAETEISGKFGVSVAATENLGVYGELAGITDEASNGDDEIDWTAKLGAKFTF
;
A
#
# COMPACT_ATOMS: atom_id res chain seq x y z
N MET A 1 3.23 -7.12 26.59
CA MET A 1 2.71 -8.00 25.55
C MET A 1 2.30 -7.14 24.39
N SER A 2 3.14 -7.05 23.41
CA SER A 2 2.80 -6.35 22.19
C SER A 2 1.77 -7.18 21.45
N ILE A 3 0.57 -6.70 21.44
CA ILE A 3 -0.41 -7.17 20.49
C ILE A 3 0.01 -6.58 19.17
N ASN A 4 0.73 -7.36 18.42
CA ASN A 4 0.83 -7.11 17.01
C ASN A 4 -0.57 -7.31 16.45
N SER A 5 -1.40 -6.33 16.64
CA SER A 5 -2.50 -6.16 15.74
C SER A 5 -1.86 -5.85 14.40
N THR A 6 -1.53 -6.88 13.70
CA THR A 6 -1.39 -6.80 12.27
C THR A 6 -2.73 -6.28 11.79
N ILE A 7 -2.84 -4.99 11.79
CA ILE A 7 -3.91 -4.34 11.09
C ILE A 7 -3.59 -4.68 9.65
N ALA A 8 -4.20 -5.73 9.18
CA ALA A 8 -4.35 -5.91 7.77
C ALA A 8 -5.20 -4.73 7.29
N ALA A 9 -4.55 -3.58 7.18
CA ALA A 9 -5.09 -2.51 6.40
C ALA A 9 -5.23 -3.12 5.00
N ILE A 10 -6.42 -3.55 4.69
CA ILE A 10 -6.79 -3.85 3.33
C ILE A 10 -6.77 -2.51 2.64
N ALA A 11 -5.58 -2.08 2.28
CA ALA A 11 -5.43 -1.01 1.34
C ALA A 11 -6.06 -1.51 0.06
N ALA A 12 -7.29 -1.15 -0.17
CA ALA A 12 -7.85 -1.17 -1.48
C ALA A 12 -7.13 -0.07 -2.25
N SER A 13 -5.92 -0.37 -2.71
CA SER A 13 -5.32 0.45 -3.74
C SER A 13 -6.29 0.39 -4.90
N PRO A 14 -6.93 1.49 -5.26
CA PRO A 14 -7.74 1.50 -6.44
C PRO A 14 -6.81 1.37 -7.64
N PHE A 15 -6.57 0.16 -8.08
CA PHE A 15 -6.10 -0.05 -9.43
C PHE A 15 -7.23 0.34 -10.40
N LEU A 16 -7.50 1.61 -10.42
CA LEU A 16 -8.39 2.23 -11.38
C LEU A 16 -7.61 2.58 -12.64
N PHE A 17 -6.89 1.62 -13.17
CA PHE A 17 -6.31 1.79 -14.49
C PHE A 17 -7.20 1.13 -15.53
N ALA A 18 -8.33 1.75 -15.73
CA ALA A 18 -9.03 1.63 -16.98
C ALA A 18 -8.41 2.63 -17.94
N GLY A 19 -7.54 2.15 -18.78
CA GLY A 19 -7.19 2.84 -20.00
C GLY A 19 -6.01 3.80 -19.95
N ALA A 20 -5.15 3.67 -20.93
CA ALA A 20 -4.01 4.50 -21.30
C ALA A 20 -2.95 4.61 -20.20
N ALA A 21 -1.92 3.82 -20.36
CA ALA A 21 -0.70 3.88 -19.58
C ALA A 21 -0.12 5.30 -19.61
N PHE A 22 -0.38 6.07 -18.58
CA PHE A 22 0.43 7.21 -18.25
C PHE A 22 1.68 6.69 -17.57
N ALA A 23 2.68 6.30 -18.36
CA ALA A 23 4.00 6.06 -17.81
C ALA A 23 4.56 7.40 -17.33
N GLY A 24 4.98 7.47 -16.08
CA GLY A 24 5.57 8.68 -15.56
C GLY A 24 5.55 8.81 -14.04
N PRO A 25 6.09 9.91 -13.54
CA PRO A 25 6.04 10.24 -12.13
C PRO A 25 4.63 10.62 -11.70
N TYR A 26 4.28 10.26 -10.45
CA TYR A 26 3.00 10.60 -9.83
C TYR A 26 3.16 10.89 -8.34
N VAL A 27 2.14 11.50 -7.78
CA VAL A 27 1.96 11.64 -6.33
C VAL A 27 0.71 10.86 -5.92
N ASN A 28 0.83 10.09 -4.86
CA ASN A 28 -0.27 9.33 -4.30
C ASN A 28 -0.52 9.75 -2.86
N VAL A 29 -1.78 9.97 -2.52
CA VAL A 29 -2.23 10.17 -1.15
C VAL A 29 -3.25 9.09 -0.84
N GLU A 30 -2.97 8.30 0.18
CA GLU A 30 -3.80 7.17 0.56
C GLU A 30 -3.98 7.14 2.07
N SER A 31 -5.19 6.89 2.52
CA SER A 31 -5.47 6.69 3.95
C SER A 31 -6.07 5.31 4.17
N ASN A 32 -5.43 4.55 5.03
CA ASN A 32 -5.85 3.22 5.45
C ASN A 32 -6.36 3.30 6.87
N ILE A 33 -7.64 3.00 7.08
CA ILE A 33 -8.31 3.12 8.37
C ILE A 33 -8.72 1.74 8.83
N GLY A 34 -8.25 1.36 10.01
CA GLY A 34 -8.55 0.08 10.63
C GLY A 34 -9.69 0.20 11.65
N TYR A 35 -10.63 -0.72 11.57
CA TYR A 35 -11.76 -0.84 12.50
C TYR A 35 -11.78 -2.24 13.14
N PRO A 36 -10.86 -2.52 14.08
CA PRO A 36 -10.93 -3.78 14.81
C PRO A 36 -12.25 -3.86 15.58
N ASP A 37 -12.93 -4.99 15.47
CA ASP A 37 -14.24 -5.24 16.09
C ASP A 37 -15.32 -4.19 15.79
N GLY A 38 -15.18 -3.46 14.69
CA GLY A 38 -16.12 -2.43 14.24
C GLY A 38 -15.91 -1.05 14.86
N GLU A 39 -14.92 -0.89 15.72
CA GLU A 39 -14.55 0.40 16.31
C GLU A 39 -13.28 0.94 15.66
N TYR A 40 -13.13 2.26 15.60
CA TYR A 40 -11.92 2.89 15.08
C TYR A 40 -10.70 2.44 15.90
N GLY A 41 -9.66 1.96 15.23
CA GLY A 41 -8.43 1.54 15.88
C GLY A 41 -7.23 2.39 15.48
N SER A 42 -7.07 2.61 14.19
CA SER A 42 -5.95 3.42 13.66
C SER A 42 -6.22 3.92 12.27
N ALA A 43 -5.49 4.96 11.88
CA ALA A 43 -5.44 5.45 10.50
C ALA A 43 -4.00 5.73 10.11
N THR A 44 -3.56 5.21 8.99
CA THR A 44 -2.28 5.55 8.38
C THR A 44 -2.54 6.30 7.08
N THR A 45 -1.99 7.49 6.97
CA THR A 45 -2.04 8.30 5.77
C THR A 45 -0.66 8.35 5.12
N ASP A 46 -0.55 7.79 3.94
CA ASP A 46 0.65 7.80 3.11
C ASP A 46 0.64 8.97 2.14
N LEU A 47 1.77 9.65 2.05
CA LEU A 47 2.02 10.65 1.02
C LEU A 47 3.24 10.21 0.21
N HIS A 48 3.01 9.63 -0.94
CA HIS A 48 4.06 9.05 -1.75
C HIS A 48 4.33 9.81 -3.04
N VAL A 49 5.58 9.84 -3.44
CA VAL A 49 5.98 10.09 -4.83
C VAL A 49 6.33 8.76 -5.45
N GLY A 50 5.95 8.57 -6.68
CA GLY A 50 6.16 7.31 -7.36
C GLY A 50 6.39 7.48 -8.85
N TYR A 51 6.68 6.36 -9.46
CA TYR A 51 6.80 6.22 -10.90
C TYR A 51 6.07 4.96 -11.34
N GLU A 52 5.33 5.06 -12.40
CA GLU A 52 4.69 3.92 -13.05
C GLU A 52 5.10 3.82 -14.50
N GLY A 53 5.10 2.62 -15.02
CA GLY A 53 5.47 2.39 -16.41
C GLY A 53 5.07 1.01 -16.88
N SER A 54 5.02 0.85 -18.20
CA SER A 54 4.74 -0.43 -18.82
C SER A 54 6.04 -1.18 -19.09
N LEU A 55 6.09 -2.44 -18.67
CA LEU A 55 7.15 -3.40 -19.02
C LEU A 55 6.92 -4.01 -20.39
N SER A 56 5.66 -4.16 -20.76
CA SER A 56 5.21 -4.71 -22.04
C SER A 56 3.79 -4.23 -22.33
N GLU A 57 3.22 -4.63 -23.45
CA GLU A 57 1.82 -4.33 -23.78
C GLU A 57 0.80 -4.90 -22.79
N SER A 58 1.21 -5.88 -21.99
CA SER A 58 0.35 -6.59 -21.04
C SER A 58 0.82 -6.54 -19.59
N ALA A 59 1.91 -5.84 -19.31
CA ALA A 59 2.49 -5.79 -17.96
C ALA A 59 2.89 -4.36 -17.59
N ASP A 60 2.42 -3.92 -16.43
CA ASP A 60 2.73 -2.63 -15.85
C ASP A 60 3.39 -2.78 -14.48
N ILE A 61 4.25 -1.84 -14.15
CA ILE A 61 4.89 -1.74 -12.84
C ILE A 61 4.70 -0.36 -12.25
N TYR A 62 4.71 -0.29 -10.94
CA TYR A 62 4.86 0.95 -10.21
C TYR A 62 5.72 0.78 -8.97
N ALA A 63 6.36 1.86 -8.56
CA ALA A 63 7.06 1.96 -7.29
C ALA A 63 6.81 3.34 -6.69
N GLN A 64 6.59 3.39 -5.39
CA GLN A 64 6.35 4.64 -4.68
C GLN A 64 6.93 4.59 -3.27
N ILE A 65 7.32 5.75 -2.76
CA ILE A 65 7.89 5.91 -1.43
C ILE A 65 7.53 7.30 -0.88
N GLY A 66 7.43 7.40 0.41
CA GLY A 66 7.23 8.67 1.10
C GLY A 66 6.88 8.51 2.57
N PRO A 67 6.60 9.63 3.25
CA PRO A 67 6.18 9.61 4.64
C PRO A 67 4.78 8.98 4.81
N ALA A 68 4.64 8.28 5.92
CA ALA A 68 3.39 7.73 6.43
C ALA A 68 3.12 8.35 7.80
N PHE A 69 1.90 8.77 8.03
CA PHE A 69 1.45 9.36 9.30
C PHE A 69 0.42 8.43 9.92
N THR A 70 0.80 7.80 11.03
CA THR A 70 -0.04 6.82 11.73
C THR A 70 -0.61 7.41 13.00
N ALA A 71 -1.93 7.49 13.07
CA ALA A 71 -2.67 7.85 14.27
C ALA A 71 -3.37 6.60 14.84
N VAL A 72 -3.21 6.38 16.13
CA VAL A 72 -3.80 5.23 16.84
C VAL A 72 -4.79 5.74 17.87
N ASP A 73 -5.94 5.07 18.01
CA ASP A 73 -6.95 5.43 18.99
C ASP A 73 -6.38 5.38 20.42
N GLY A 74 -6.73 6.36 21.22
CA GLY A 74 -6.25 6.49 22.59
C GLY A 74 -4.82 7.01 22.75
N THR A 75 -4.14 7.38 21.65
CA THR A 75 -2.80 7.96 21.64
C THR A 75 -2.85 9.41 21.20
N ASP A 76 -2.12 10.29 21.87
CA ASP A 76 -2.00 11.69 21.46
C ASP A 76 -0.93 11.81 20.38
N GLY A 77 -1.32 12.39 19.24
CA GLY A 77 -0.41 12.65 18.12
C GLY A 77 -0.37 11.52 17.09
N ALA A 78 0.33 11.80 16.01
CA ALA A 78 0.59 10.84 14.93
C ALA A 78 2.09 10.52 14.87
N GLU A 79 2.42 9.28 14.65
CA GLU A 79 3.78 8.84 14.36
C GLU A 79 4.09 9.07 12.90
N THR A 80 5.34 9.44 12.62
CA THR A 80 5.82 9.64 11.25
C THR A 80 6.81 8.55 10.91
N GLU A 81 6.50 7.81 9.88
CA GLU A 81 7.26 6.67 9.39
C GLU A 81 7.60 6.87 7.92
N ILE A 82 8.41 6.01 7.35
CA ILE A 82 8.63 5.94 5.91
C ILE A 82 8.00 4.67 5.40
N SER A 83 7.19 4.80 4.37
CA SER A 83 6.58 3.64 3.71
C SER A 83 6.89 3.65 2.22
N GLY A 84 6.76 2.48 1.62
CA GLY A 84 6.97 2.32 0.19
C GLY A 84 6.21 1.11 -0.33
N LYS A 85 5.90 1.15 -1.62
CA LYS A 85 5.19 0.08 -2.31
C LYS A 85 5.83 -0.17 -3.67
N PHE A 86 5.84 -1.43 -4.06
CA PHE A 86 6.20 -1.88 -5.40
C PHE A 86 5.14 -2.85 -5.90
N GLY A 87 4.65 -2.63 -7.09
CA GLY A 87 3.61 -3.48 -7.65
C GLY A 87 3.83 -3.80 -9.12
N VAL A 88 3.30 -4.95 -9.51
CA VAL A 88 3.27 -5.44 -10.88
C VAL A 88 1.86 -5.91 -11.20
N SER A 89 1.36 -5.53 -12.35
CA SER A 89 0.11 -6.06 -12.89
C SER A 89 0.32 -6.65 -14.27
N VAL A 90 -0.35 -7.75 -14.56
CA VAL A 90 -0.26 -8.44 -15.85
C VAL A 90 -1.65 -8.78 -16.34
N ALA A 91 -1.96 -8.36 -17.56
CA ALA A 91 -3.14 -8.83 -18.27
C ALA A 91 -2.89 -10.24 -18.82
N ALA A 92 -3.40 -11.25 -18.12
CA ALA A 92 -3.23 -12.64 -18.52
C ALA A 92 -4.11 -13.00 -19.72
N THR A 93 -5.30 -12.40 -19.80
CA THR A 93 -6.22 -12.47 -20.96
C THR A 93 -6.92 -11.13 -21.10
N GLU A 94 -7.76 -10.96 -22.11
CA GLU A 94 -8.59 -9.74 -22.27
C GLU A 94 -9.53 -9.47 -21.09
N ASN A 95 -9.87 -10.52 -20.33
CA ASN A 95 -10.81 -10.45 -19.23
C ASN A 95 -10.20 -10.74 -17.87
N LEU A 96 -8.95 -11.21 -17.81
CA LEU A 96 -8.28 -11.59 -16.57
C LEU A 96 -6.98 -10.83 -16.39
N GLY A 97 -6.92 -10.01 -15.36
CA GLY A 97 -5.70 -9.39 -14.85
C GLY A 97 -5.25 -10.03 -13.54
N VAL A 98 -3.97 -10.21 -13.37
CA VAL A 98 -3.35 -10.61 -12.11
C VAL A 98 -2.40 -9.52 -11.63
N TYR A 99 -2.31 -9.32 -10.33
CA TYR A 99 -1.42 -8.31 -9.76
C TYR A 99 -0.79 -8.76 -8.47
N GLY A 100 0.39 -8.23 -8.20
CA GLY A 100 1.10 -8.40 -6.95
C GLY A 100 1.64 -7.06 -6.46
N GLU A 101 1.63 -6.87 -5.15
CA GLU A 101 2.17 -5.69 -4.49
C GLU A 101 2.98 -6.13 -3.28
N LEU A 102 4.15 -5.52 -3.11
CA LEU A 102 4.96 -5.61 -1.91
C LEU A 102 5.03 -4.21 -1.30
N ALA A 103 4.67 -4.10 -0.03
CA ALA A 103 4.72 -2.87 0.72
C ALA A 103 5.60 -3.03 1.96
N GLY A 104 6.27 -1.96 2.35
CA GLY A 104 7.05 -1.90 3.58
C GLY A 104 6.81 -0.56 4.29
N ILE A 105 6.82 -0.60 5.60
CA ILE A 105 6.76 0.57 6.47
C ILE A 105 7.80 0.42 7.58
N THR A 106 8.50 1.51 7.89
CA THR A 106 9.42 1.51 9.03
C THR A 106 8.63 1.53 10.33
N ASP A 107 9.10 0.80 11.31
CA ASP A 107 8.56 0.80 12.66
C ASP A 107 9.72 0.81 13.67
N GLU A 108 9.51 1.41 14.82
CA GLU A 108 10.44 1.30 15.93
C GLU A 108 10.13 0.02 16.71
N ALA A 109 11.05 -0.94 16.65
CA ALA A 109 10.96 -2.09 17.52
C ALA A 109 11.07 -1.69 19.00
N SER A 110 10.48 -2.46 19.88
CA SER A 110 10.48 -2.22 21.32
C SER A 110 11.88 -2.19 21.96
N ASN A 111 12.90 -2.61 21.25
CA ASN A 111 14.33 -2.55 21.62
C ASN A 111 15.04 -1.28 21.12
N GLY A 112 14.35 -0.40 20.38
CA GLY A 112 14.90 0.82 19.79
C GLY A 112 15.64 0.62 18.47
N ASP A 113 15.58 -0.57 17.87
CA ASP A 113 16.08 -0.82 16.53
C ASP A 113 14.99 -0.51 15.49
N ASP A 114 15.39 0.06 14.35
CA ASP A 114 14.49 0.28 13.24
C ASP A 114 14.17 -1.06 12.57
N GLU A 115 12.92 -1.38 12.44
CA GLU A 115 12.42 -2.53 11.71
C GLU A 115 11.60 -2.08 10.49
N ILE A 116 11.43 -2.96 9.55
CA ILE A 116 10.54 -2.75 8.40
C ILE A 116 9.50 -3.85 8.41
N ASP A 117 8.26 -3.45 8.58
CA ASP A 117 7.12 -4.33 8.42
C ASP A 117 6.76 -4.49 6.95
N TRP A 118 6.73 -5.73 6.49
CA TRP A 118 6.45 -6.07 5.12
C TRP A 118 5.07 -6.66 4.96
N THR A 119 4.40 -6.22 3.91
CA THR A 119 3.10 -6.76 3.51
C THR A 119 3.14 -7.12 2.03
N ALA A 120 2.65 -8.30 1.68
CA ALA A 120 2.49 -8.73 0.30
C ALA A 120 1.00 -8.91 -0.01
N LYS A 121 0.61 -8.47 -1.20
CA LYS A 121 -0.74 -8.62 -1.72
C LYS A 121 -0.69 -9.29 -3.08
N LEU A 122 -1.52 -10.29 -3.29
CA LEU A 122 -1.74 -10.94 -4.57
C LEU A 122 -3.22 -10.92 -4.89
N GLY A 123 -3.56 -10.68 -6.13
CA GLY A 123 -4.95 -10.65 -6.53
C GLY A 123 -5.14 -10.91 -8.01
N ALA A 124 -6.38 -11.21 -8.34
CA ALA A 124 -6.84 -11.34 -9.70
C ALA A 124 -8.14 -10.56 -9.88
N LYS A 125 -8.26 -9.91 -11.03
CA LYS A 125 -9.46 -9.18 -11.42
C LYS A 125 -9.99 -9.77 -12.71
N PHE A 126 -11.24 -10.18 -12.67
CA PHE A 126 -11.96 -10.66 -13.84
C PHE A 126 -13.03 -9.66 -14.26
N THR A 127 -13.06 -9.33 -15.55
CA THR A 127 -14.06 -8.40 -16.14
C THR A 127 -14.95 -9.15 -17.13
N PHE A 128 -16.24 -8.83 -17.11
CA PHE A 128 -17.26 -9.44 -17.97
C PHE A 128 -17.60 -8.54 -19.14
#